data_8cd178db0486ae1abb00bb672619862a
#
_entry.id   8cd178db0486ae1abb00bb672619862a
#
_cell.length_a   1.000
_cell.length_b   1.000
_cell.length_c   1.000
_cell.angle_alpha   90.00
_cell.angle_beta   90.00
_cell.angle_gamma   90.00
#
_symmetry.space_group_name_H-M   'P 1'
#
loop_
_entity.id
_entity.type
_entity.pdbx_description
1 polymer ?
#
loop_
_entity_poly.entity_id
_entity_poly.type
_entity_poly.pdbx_seq_one_letter_code
_entity_poly.pdbx_strand_id
1 'polypeptide(L)'
;MNYAEESLKLHRRWRGKIEVNATVPVSSKDDLSLAYTPGVAQPCLEIQKDPAQSYELTRRHNLCAVITDGSAVLGLGDIGPEAGMPVMEGKCVLFKAFGGVDAFPLCVRTKDVDEFVQTVYNISGSFGGINLEDIAAPRCFEIERKLKEKCDIPVFHDDQHGTAIITLAGLTNALKVVGKKKEEVRVVTSGAGAAAISIVKLLLSAGFRHVTMCDRKGAIYQGREGLNWIKEEMAAVTNLERKGGSLADALVGADVFIGVSAPGTVTREMVQTMNHDAIIFACANPTPEIFPDEAKAGGARVISTGRSDYPNQINNVLAFPGVFRGAFDVRASDINEEMKMAAAAALAGLISDEELTEEYIIPKAFDPRVGPTVAAAVADAARRTGEARI
;
A
#
# COMPACT_ATOMS: atom_id res chain seq x y z
N MET A 1 0.55 12.79 25.46
CA MET A 1 0.55 13.89 24.47
C MET A 1 -0.72 13.79 23.65
N ASN A 2 -1.49 14.88 23.48
CA ASN A 2 -2.62 14.88 22.54
C ASN A 2 -2.10 15.13 21.12
N TYR A 3 -1.84 14.04 20.37
CA TYR A 3 -1.26 14.12 19.03
C TYR A 3 -2.11 14.94 18.05
N ALA A 4 -3.44 14.89 18.15
CA ALA A 4 -4.32 15.63 17.23
C ALA A 4 -4.17 17.16 17.40
N GLU A 5 -4.20 17.63 18.64
CA GLU A 5 -4.04 19.06 18.94
C GLU A 5 -2.64 19.56 18.61
N GLU A 6 -1.61 18.80 18.96
CA GLU A 6 -0.22 19.16 18.69
C GLU A 6 0.09 19.15 17.18
N SER A 7 -0.43 18.14 16.45
CA SER A 7 -0.33 18.08 14.99
C SER A 7 -0.92 19.34 14.33
N LEU A 8 -2.10 19.79 14.76
CA LEU A 8 -2.72 20.99 14.21
C LEU A 8 -1.84 22.25 14.44
N LYS A 9 -1.27 22.41 15.66
CA LYS A 9 -0.35 23.50 15.97
C LYS A 9 0.89 23.46 15.08
N LEU A 10 1.48 22.27 14.90
CA LEU A 10 2.66 22.10 14.06
C LEU A 10 2.36 22.36 12.59
N HIS A 11 1.24 21.90 12.04
CA HIS A 11 0.87 22.20 10.64
C HIS A 11 0.70 23.70 10.38
N ARG A 12 0.13 24.45 11.34
CA ARG A 12 0.07 25.93 11.25
C ARG A 12 1.45 26.57 11.25
N ARG A 13 2.40 26.02 12.02
CA ARG A 13 3.79 26.52 12.09
C ARG A 13 4.59 26.15 10.86
N TRP A 14 4.47 24.92 10.38
CA TRP A 14 5.21 24.43 9.21
C TRP A 14 4.73 25.08 7.91
N ARG A 15 3.42 25.33 7.78
CA ARG A 15 2.80 25.89 6.56
C ARG A 15 3.02 25.03 5.33
N GLY A 16 3.06 23.73 5.51
CA GLY A 16 3.40 22.68 4.54
C GLY A 16 4.55 21.82 5.05
N LYS A 17 4.62 20.57 4.58
CA LYS A 17 5.65 19.60 4.99
C LYS A 17 6.72 19.36 3.94
N ILE A 18 6.53 19.93 2.76
CA ILE A 18 7.46 19.81 1.63
C ILE A 18 7.81 21.21 1.10
N GLU A 19 8.96 21.28 0.46
CA GLU A 19 9.39 22.45 -0.33
C GLU A 19 10.07 21.99 -1.63
N VAL A 20 10.11 22.85 -2.63
CA VAL A 20 10.82 22.62 -3.88
C VAL A 20 12.09 23.42 -3.89
N ASN A 21 13.23 22.76 -3.89
CA ASN A 21 14.56 23.37 -3.84
C ASN A 21 15.26 23.27 -5.19
N ALA A 22 15.95 24.37 -5.59
CA ALA A 22 16.88 24.32 -6.70
C ALA A 22 18.13 23.49 -6.31
N THR A 23 18.55 22.61 -7.20
CA THR A 23 19.74 21.74 -7.00
C THR A 23 20.98 22.26 -7.74
N VAL A 24 20.83 23.35 -8.49
CA VAL A 24 21.92 24.00 -9.26
C VAL A 24 22.07 25.44 -8.82
N PRO A 25 23.29 25.99 -8.86
CA PRO A 25 23.52 27.40 -8.55
C PRO A 25 22.94 28.31 -9.64
N VAL A 26 22.48 29.49 -9.24
CA VAL A 26 22.12 30.60 -10.14
C VAL A 26 22.70 31.87 -9.52
N SER A 27 24.05 32.02 -9.53
CA SER A 27 24.76 33.08 -8.87
C SER A 27 25.57 33.96 -9.85
N SER A 28 25.67 33.53 -11.11
CA SER A 28 26.38 34.22 -12.17
C SER A 28 25.58 34.24 -13.49
N LYS A 29 26.03 35.08 -14.42
CA LYS A 29 25.47 35.11 -15.78
C LYS A 29 25.67 33.78 -16.50
N ASP A 30 26.79 33.15 -16.25
CA ASP A 30 27.11 31.85 -16.85
C ASP A 30 26.20 30.73 -16.28
N ASP A 31 26.00 30.71 -14.95
CA ASP A 31 25.05 29.77 -14.31
C ASP A 31 23.65 29.93 -14.91
N LEU A 32 23.17 31.17 -15.06
CA LEU A 32 21.87 31.45 -15.65
C LEU A 32 21.80 30.95 -17.11
N SER A 33 22.86 31.19 -17.90
CA SER A 33 22.91 30.79 -19.30
C SER A 33 22.97 29.27 -19.48
N LEU A 34 23.58 28.56 -18.54
CA LEU A 34 23.63 27.10 -18.54
C LEU A 34 22.32 26.48 -18.01
N ALA A 35 21.77 27.03 -16.92
CA ALA A 35 20.57 26.48 -16.29
C ALA A 35 19.28 26.82 -17.07
N TYR A 36 19.28 27.92 -17.85
CA TYR A 36 18.11 28.39 -18.58
C TYR A 36 18.51 28.80 -20.03
N THR A 37 18.29 30.05 -20.43
CA THR A 37 18.52 30.51 -21.79
C THR A 37 19.94 31.07 -21.97
N PRO A 38 20.73 30.68 -23.00
CA PRO A 38 20.35 29.82 -24.15
C PRO A 38 20.63 28.32 -23.97
N GLY A 39 21.39 27.90 -22.97
CA GLY A 39 21.93 26.54 -22.84
C GLY A 39 20.85 25.44 -22.77
N VAL A 40 19.71 25.72 -22.14
CA VAL A 40 18.61 24.72 -21.96
C VAL A 40 17.99 24.22 -23.27
N ALA A 41 18.22 24.91 -24.39
CA ALA A 41 17.75 24.45 -25.69
C ALA A 41 18.35 23.09 -26.10
N GLN A 42 19.62 22.85 -25.74
CA GLN A 42 20.28 21.59 -26.12
C GLN A 42 19.68 20.35 -25.46
N PRO A 43 19.50 20.26 -24.13
CA PRO A 43 18.79 19.15 -23.52
C PRO A 43 17.35 18.99 -24.04
N CYS A 44 16.64 20.07 -24.38
CA CYS A 44 15.31 19.96 -25.02
C CYS A 44 15.39 19.23 -26.36
N LEU A 45 16.37 19.55 -27.20
CA LEU A 45 16.57 18.90 -28.49
C LEU A 45 16.98 17.44 -28.36
N GLU A 46 17.76 17.08 -27.33
CA GLU A 46 18.11 15.68 -27.06
C GLU A 46 16.89 14.87 -26.64
N ILE A 47 16.04 15.40 -25.74
CA ILE A 47 14.79 14.75 -25.32
C ILE A 47 13.79 14.66 -26.51
N GLN A 48 13.75 15.67 -27.38
CA GLN A 48 12.89 15.62 -28.59
C GLN A 48 13.28 14.48 -29.53
N LYS A 49 14.58 14.21 -29.68
CA LYS A 49 15.09 13.10 -30.51
C LYS A 49 14.84 11.75 -29.86
N ASP A 50 15.05 11.67 -28.56
CA ASP A 50 14.89 10.45 -27.75
C ASP A 50 14.22 10.79 -26.41
N PRO A 51 12.88 10.56 -26.28
CA PRO A 51 12.16 10.84 -25.03
C PRO A 51 12.73 10.14 -23.80
N ALA A 52 13.47 9.03 -23.95
CA ALA A 52 14.10 8.36 -22.83
C ALA A 52 15.17 9.22 -22.14
N GLN A 53 15.79 10.17 -22.86
CA GLN A 53 16.74 11.14 -22.30
C GLN A 53 16.10 12.04 -21.22
N SER A 54 14.76 12.12 -21.14
CA SER A 54 14.09 12.85 -20.06
C SER A 54 14.41 12.29 -18.67
N TYR A 55 14.71 11.01 -18.56
CA TYR A 55 15.12 10.37 -17.31
C TYR A 55 16.57 10.72 -16.90
N GLU A 56 17.43 11.03 -17.86
CA GLU A 56 18.83 11.43 -17.61
C GLU A 56 18.96 12.94 -17.40
N LEU A 57 18.19 13.74 -18.15
CA LEU A 57 18.35 15.18 -18.25
C LEU A 57 17.39 15.97 -17.38
N THR A 58 16.43 15.29 -16.70
CA THR A 58 15.46 15.95 -15.81
C THR A 58 15.27 15.18 -14.51
N ARG A 59 14.51 15.76 -13.57
CA ARG A 59 14.16 15.09 -12.30
C ARG A 59 13.16 13.94 -12.46
N ARG A 60 12.66 13.69 -13.67
CA ARG A 60 11.69 12.63 -13.96
C ARG A 60 12.12 11.27 -13.41
N HIS A 61 13.41 10.91 -13.47
CA HIS A 61 13.94 9.63 -12.98
C HIS A 61 13.67 9.35 -11.50
N ASN A 62 13.48 10.37 -10.68
CA ASN A 62 13.31 10.21 -9.22
C ASN A 62 12.08 10.94 -8.68
N LEU A 63 11.12 11.33 -9.52
CA LEU A 63 9.95 12.10 -9.12
C LEU A 63 8.67 11.27 -9.20
N CYS A 64 8.00 11.07 -8.07
CA CYS A 64 6.71 10.37 -7.96
C CYS A 64 5.57 11.38 -7.81
N ALA A 65 4.47 11.19 -8.55
CA ALA A 65 3.22 11.90 -8.30
C ALA A 65 2.40 11.15 -7.22
N VAL A 66 2.03 11.82 -6.15
CA VAL A 66 1.11 11.30 -5.11
C VAL A 66 -0.26 11.91 -5.36
N ILE A 67 -1.21 11.10 -5.85
CA ILE A 67 -2.46 11.60 -6.42
C ILE A 67 -3.67 11.06 -5.66
N THR A 68 -4.59 11.96 -5.31
CA THR A 68 -5.86 11.65 -4.65
C THR A 68 -7.03 12.44 -5.23
N ASP A 69 -8.25 11.90 -5.07
CA ASP A 69 -9.50 12.66 -5.19
C ASP A 69 -10.14 12.98 -3.83
N GLY A 70 -9.51 12.55 -2.75
CA GLY A 70 -9.96 12.78 -1.38
C GLY A 70 -11.23 12.04 -0.98
N SER A 71 -11.57 10.96 -1.68
CA SER A 71 -12.85 10.24 -1.48
C SER A 71 -12.80 9.14 -0.40
N ALA A 72 -11.60 8.79 0.11
CA ALA A 72 -11.44 7.75 1.14
C ALA A 72 -10.28 8.06 2.09
N VAL A 73 -10.21 9.29 2.59
CA VAL A 73 -9.08 9.77 3.40
C VAL A 73 -9.13 9.17 4.80
N LEU A 74 -8.15 8.29 5.12
CA LEU A 74 -8.00 7.64 6.44
C LEU A 74 -9.35 7.07 6.94
N GLY A 75 -9.70 7.30 8.19
CA GLY A 75 -11.01 6.98 8.77
C GLY A 75 -12.07 8.06 8.60
N LEU A 76 -11.76 9.15 7.87
CA LEU A 76 -12.65 10.31 7.71
C LEU A 76 -13.61 10.17 6.52
N GLY A 77 -13.30 9.27 5.56
CA GLY A 77 -14.10 9.04 4.37
C GLY A 77 -13.92 10.13 3.31
N ASP A 78 -15.02 10.51 2.65
CA ASP A 78 -15.02 11.49 1.57
C ASP A 78 -15.00 12.92 2.13
N ILE A 79 -13.82 13.51 2.21
CA ILE A 79 -13.62 14.89 2.69
C ILE A 79 -13.18 15.86 1.58
N GLY A 80 -13.04 15.34 0.35
CA GLY A 80 -12.62 16.10 -0.81
C GLY A 80 -11.10 16.26 -0.96
N PRO A 81 -10.66 16.63 -2.16
CA PRO A 81 -9.23 16.62 -2.53
C PRO A 81 -8.40 17.61 -1.71
N GLU A 82 -8.88 18.83 -1.49
CA GLU A 82 -8.13 19.85 -0.76
C GLU A 82 -7.91 19.47 0.71
N ALA A 83 -8.91 18.87 1.34
CA ALA A 83 -8.81 18.41 2.73
C ALA A 83 -7.88 17.18 2.86
N GLY A 84 -7.66 16.43 1.77
CA GLY A 84 -6.69 15.33 1.69
C GLY A 84 -5.23 15.80 1.60
N MET A 85 -4.96 17.05 1.22
CA MET A 85 -3.59 17.56 0.98
C MET A 85 -2.61 17.31 2.15
N PRO A 86 -2.97 17.48 3.43
CA PRO A 86 -2.04 17.18 4.52
C PRO A 86 -1.58 15.73 4.57
N VAL A 87 -2.43 14.78 4.16
CA VAL A 87 -2.06 13.36 4.06
C VAL A 87 -1.11 13.14 2.90
N MET A 88 -1.40 13.74 1.74
CA MET A 88 -0.57 13.63 0.53
C MET A 88 0.83 14.22 0.74
N GLU A 89 0.94 15.38 1.41
CA GLU A 89 2.25 15.92 1.82
C GLU A 89 2.97 14.97 2.79
N GLY A 90 2.25 14.37 3.73
CA GLY A 90 2.80 13.36 4.64
C GLY A 90 3.37 12.17 3.87
N LYS A 91 2.64 11.67 2.87
CA LYS A 91 3.11 10.60 2.00
C LYS A 91 4.39 10.99 1.26
N CYS A 92 4.48 12.21 0.74
CA CYS A 92 5.68 12.73 0.08
C CYS A 92 6.90 12.77 1.03
N VAL A 93 6.70 13.18 2.29
CA VAL A 93 7.77 13.13 3.31
C VAL A 93 8.27 11.71 3.54
N LEU A 94 7.37 10.73 3.61
CA LEU A 94 7.73 9.32 3.81
C LEU A 94 8.48 8.75 2.60
N PHE A 95 8.07 9.08 1.38
CA PHE A 95 8.80 8.73 0.16
C PHE A 95 10.25 9.21 0.22
N LYS A 96 10.45 10.46 0.60
CA LYS A 96 11.79 11.05 0.71
C LYS A 96 12.62 10.42 1.82
N ALA A 97 12.03 10.31 3.02
CA ALA A 97 12.75 9.86 4.21
C ALA A 97 13.18 8.38 4.15
N PHE A 98 12.34 7.50 3.60
CA PHE A 98 12.55 6.05 3.62
C PHE A 98 12.97 5.46 2.27
N GLY A 99 12.71 6.15 1.15
CA GLY A 99 13.04 5.68 -0.20
C GLY A 99 14.00 6.57 -0.97
N GLY A 100 14.33 7.76 -0.45
CA GLY A 100 15.11 8.75 -1.21
C GLY A 100 14.40 9.24 -2.49
N VAL A 101 13.09 8.96 -2.62
CA VAL A 101 12.26 9.34 -3.76
C VAL A 101 11.69 10.73 -3.52
N ASP A 102 11.85 11.63 -4.49
CA ASP A 102 11.14 12.91 -4.48
C ASP A 102 9.69 12.68 -4.87
N ALA A 103 8.77 13.31 -4.16
CA ALA A 103 7.36 13.13 -4.44
C ALA A 103 6.62 14.46 -4.37
N PHE A 104 5.60 14.61 -5.23
CA PHE A 104 4.79 15.81 -5.31
C PHE A 104 3.30 15.49 -5.18
N PRO A 105 2.55 16.18 -4.28
CA PRO A 105 1.14 15.90 -4.03
C PRO A 105 0.26 16.58 -5.07
N LEU A 106 -0.72 15.84 -5.58
CA LEU A 106 -1.70 16.32 -6.56
C LEU A 106 -3.10 15.92 -6.12
N CYS A 107 -3.96 16.92 -5.90
CA CYS A 107 -5.35 16.72 -5.49
C CYS A 107 -6.28 17.04 -6.66
N VAL A 108 -7.00 16.04 -7.17
CA VAL A 108 -7.82 16.14 -8.39
C VAL A 108 -9.30 16.30 -8.03
N ARG A 109 -9.94 17.35 -8.55
CA ARG A 109 -11.34 17.71 -8.25
C ARG A 109 -12.37 16.98 -9.11
N THR A 110 -12.24 15.69 -9.28
CA THR A 110 -13.25 14.90 -9.99
C THR A 110 -13.42 13.53 -9.36
N LYS A 111 -14.63 12.98 -9.43
CA LYS A 111 -14.97 11.61 -9.09
C LYS A 111 -15.37 10.78 -10.31
N ASP A 112 -15.38 11.39 -11.48
CA ASP A 112 -15.51 10.69 -12.74
C ASP A 112 -14.22 9.94 -13.06
N VAL A 113 -14.32 8.64 -13.33
CA VAL A 113 -13.16 7.78 -13.54
C VAL A 113 -12.39 8.18 -14.79
N ASP A 114 -13.09 8.46 -15.90
CA ASP A 114 -12.44 8.74 -17.17
C ASP A 114 -11.78 10.12 -17.17
N GLU A 115 -12.43 11.11 -16.56
CA GLU A 115 -11.86 12.44 -16.36
C GLU A 115 -10.61 12.39 -15.45
N PHE A 116 -10.67 11.61 -14.34
CA PHE A 116 -9.52 11.42 -13.46
C PHE A 116 -8.35 10.78 -14.21
N VAL A 117 -8.61 9.68 -14.89
CA VAL A 117 -7.61 8.93 -15.67
C VAL A 117 -6.99 9.81 -16.74
N GLN A 118 -7.80 10.58 -17.47
CA GLN A 118 -7.30 11.45 -18.53
C GLN A 118 -6.46 12.61 -17.95
N THR A 119 -6.87 13.18 -16.82
CA THR A 119 -6.11 14.23 -16.12
C THR A 119 -4.74 13.72 -15.70
N VAL A 120 -4.69 12.56 -15.05
CA VAL A 120 -3.43 11.94 -14.57
C VAL A 120 -2.54 11.55 -15.74
N TYR A 121 -3.09 10.95 -16.79
CA TYR A 121 -2.35 10.62 -18.00
C TYR A 121 -1.69 11.84 -18.64
N ASN A 122 -2.41 12.96 -18.76
CA ASN A 122 -1.91 14.18 -19.40
C ASN A 122 -0.69 14.78 -18.69
N ILE A 123 -0.55 14.56 -17.36
CA ILE A 123 0.58 15.08 -16.58
C ILE A 123 1.67 14.01 -16.32
N SER A 124 1.42 12.76 -16.65
CA SER A 124 2.31 11.62 -16.31
C SER A 124 3.72 11.76 -16.89
N GLY A 125 3.87 12.46 -18.01
CA GLY A 125 5.18 12.71 -18.63
C GLY A 125 6.18 13.48 -17.79
N SER A 126 5.75 14.13 -16.70
CA SER A 126 6.61 14.83 -15.75
C SER A 126 7.18 13.93 -14.65
N PHE A 127 6.71 12.71 -14.53
CA PHE A 127 6.98 11.80 -13.41
C PHE A 127 7.61 10.48 -13.86
N GLY A 128 8.34 9.86 -12.95
CA GLY A 128 8.87 8.51 -13.12
C GLY A 128 7.92 7.42 -12.61
N GLY A 129 6.89 7.80 -11.85
CA GLY A 129 5.87 6.89 -11.33
C GLY A 129 4.72 7.62 -10.67
N ILE A 130 3.63 6.91 -10.43
CA ILE A 130 2.39 7.43 -9.86
C ILE A 130 1.99 6.57 -8.65
N ASN A 131 1.85 7.23 -7.50
CA ASN A 131 1.21 6.67 -6.31
C ASN A 131 -0.22 7.21 -6.20
N LEU A 132 -1.21 6.35 -6.31
CA LEU A 132 -2.60 6.66 -6.01
C LEU A 132 -2.85 6.47 -4.51
N GLU A 133 -3.58 7.39 -3.89
CA GLU A 133 -3.81 7.42 -2.45
C GLU A 133 -5.22 7.86 -2.12
N ASP A 134 -5.85 7.25 -1.10
CA ASP A 134 -7.13 7.68 -0.52
C ASP A 134 -8.28 7.80 -1.55
N ILE A 135 -8.33 6.91 -2.54
CA ILE A 135 -9.39 6.82 -3.56
C ILE A 135 -10.35 5.69 -3.21
N ALA A 136 -11.66 6.00 -3.15
CA ALA A 136 -12.68 5.07 -2.72
C ALA A 136 -12.90 3.89 -3.68
N ALA A 137 -13.03 2.68 -3.10
CA ALA A 137 -13.50 1.51 -3.84
C ALA A 137 -15.00 1.65 -4.21
N PRO A 138 -15.46 1.13 -5.37
CA PRO A 138 -14.72 0.30 -6.31
C PRO A 138 -13.94 1.09 -7.38
N ARG A 139 -14.07 2.44 -7.44
CA ARG A 139 -13.46 3.29 -8.47
C ARG A 139 -11.93 3.19 -8.51
N CYS A 140 -11.29 3.06 -7.35
CA CYS A 140 -9.83 2.94 -7.26
C CYS A 140 -9.27 1.79 -8.13
N PHE A 141 -9.96 0.65 -8.21
CA PHE A 141 -9.53 -0.49 -9.03
C PHE A 141 -9.61 -0.18 -10.52
N GLU A 142 -10.68 0.50 -10.95
CA GLU A 142 -10.87 0.88 -12.35
C GLU A 142 -9.86 1.96 -12.77
N ILE A 143 -9.66 2.96 -11.92
CA ILE A 143 -8.68 4.05 -12.14
C ILE A 143 -7.27 3.46 -12.30
N GLU A 144 -6.84 2.62 -11.36
CA GLU A 144 -5.51 2.01 -11.43
C GLU A 144 -5.33 1.19 -12.70
N ARG A 145 -6.28 0.31 -13.03
CA ARG A 145 -6.22 -0.51 -14.24
C ARG A 145 -6.11 0.34 -15.51
N LYS A 146 -6.98 1.35 -15.67
CA LYS A 146 -6.97 2.23 -16.84
C LYS A 146 -5.68 3.06 -16.94
N LEU A 147 -5.10 3.48 -15.82
CA LEU A 147 -3.83 4.19 -15.81
C LEU A 147 -2.66 3.27 -16.18
N LYS A 148 -2.62 2.03 -15.67
CA LYS A 148 -1.61 1.04 -16.07
C LYS A 148 -1.66 0.72 -17.56
N GLU A 149 -2.85 0.70 -18.17
CA GLU A 149 -3.02 0.50 -19.61
C GLU A 149 -2.55 1.69 -20.46
N LYS A 150 -2.64 2.93 -19.91
CA LYS A 150 -2.33 4.16 -20.64
C LYS A 150 -0.91 4.67 -20.42
N CYS A 151 -0.38 4.53 -19.22
CA CYS A 151 0.90 5.08 -18.82
C CYS A 151 2.04 4.09 -19.10
N ASP A 152 3.20 4.62 -19.44
CA ASP A 152 4.44 3.87 -19.64
C ASP A 152 5.35 3.90 -18.39
N ILE A 153 4.82 4.36 -17.27
CA ILE A 153 5.48 4.45 -15.96
C ILE A 153 4.67 3.66 -14.92
N PRO A 154 5.29 3.17 -13.84
CA PRO A 154 4.59 2.39 -12.83
C PRO A 154 3.48 3.20 -12.15
N VAL A 155 2.31 2.57 -12.03
CA VAL A 155 1.15 3.06 -11.28
C VAL A 155 0.88 2.09 -10.14
N PHE A 156 0.76 2.62 -8.93
CA PHE A 156 0.62 1.83 -7.71
C PHE A 156 -0.35 2.52 -6.76
N HIS A 157 -1.33 1.79 -6.24
CA HIS A 157 -2.26 2.31 -5.24
C HIS A 157 -1.85 1.78 -3.86
N ASP A 158 -1.33 2.65 -3.00
CA ASP A 158 -0.72 2.20 -1.75
C ASP A 158 -1.72 1.57 -0.76
N ASP A 159 -2.93 2.12 -0.63
CA ASP A 159 -3.98 1.52 0.22
C ASP A 159 -4.35 0.08 -0.18
N GLN A 160 -4.17 -0.23 -1.46
CA GLN A 160 -4.35 -1.59 -1.97
C GLN A 160 -3.11 -2.42 -1.73
N HIS A 161 -2.02 -2.05 -2.39
CA HIS A 161 -0.85 -2.91 -2.56
C HIS A 161 0.16 -2.79 -1.43
N GLY A 162 0.37 -1.59 -0.85
CA GLY A 162 1.24 -1.42 0.30
C GLY A 162 0.72 -2.21 1.50
N THR A 163 -0.58 -2.10 1.77
CA THR A 163 -1.24 -2.87 2.83
C THR A 163 -1.20 -4.38 2.57
N ALA A 164 -1.37 -4.82 1.31
CA ALA A 164 -1.28 -6.23 0.95
C ALA A 164 0.13 -6.80 1.15
N ILE A 165 1.17 -6.08 0.71
CA ILE A 165 2.57 -6.48 0.86
C ILE A 165 2.93 -6.68 2.33
N ILE A 166 2.61 -5.69 3.17
CA ILE A 166 2.97 -5.74 4.60
C ILE A 166 2.18 -6.82 5.34
N THR A 167 0.91 -7.04 4.97
CA THR A 167 0.09 -8.10 5.54
C THR A 167 0.64 -9.49 5.19
N LEU A 168 1.01 -9.70 3.92
CA LEU A 168 1.62 -10.97 3.50
C LEU A 168 2.97 -11.21 4.19
N ALA A 169 3.81 -10.18 4.33
CA ALA A 169 5.08 -10.28 5.03
C ALA A 169 4.89 -10.70 6.50
N GLY A 170 4.03 -10.00 7.24
CA GLY A 170 3.73 -10.32 8.63
C GLY A 170 3.10 -11.69 8.78
N LEU A 171 2.14 -12.05 7.91
CA LEU A 171 1.48 -13.36 7.96
C LEU A 171 2.44 -14.51 7.65
N THR A 172 3.38 -14.33 6.74
CA THR A 172 4.43 -15.33 6.45
C THR A 172 5.23 -15.67 7.72
N ASN A 173 5.63 -14.67 8.47
CA ASN A 173 6.37 -14.86 9.72
C ASN A 173 5.47 -15.36 10.86
N ALA A 174 4.23 -14.86 10.95
CA ALA A 174 3.27 -15.35 11.94
C ALA A 174 2.99 -16.85 11.79
N LEU A 175 2.87 -17.34 10.55
CA LEU A 175 2.69 -18.76 10.25
C LEU A 175 3.89 -19.61 10.73
N LYS A 176 5.12 -19.12 10.57
CA LYS A 176 6.31 -19.78 11.12
C LYS A 176 6.25 -19.86 12.64
N VAL A 177 5.89 -18.78 13.33
CA VAL A 177 5.77 -18.73 14.80
C VAL A 177 4.77 -19.76 15.32
N VAL A 178 3.63 -19.93 14.63
CA VAL A 178 2.61 -20.91 15.05
C VAL A 178 2.77 -22.30 14.42
N GLY A 179 3.76 -22.49 13.54
CA GLY A 179 4.03 -23.78 12.90
C GLY A 179 2.95 -24.25 11.92
N LYS A 180 2.19 -23.32 11.31
CA LYS A 180 1.11 -23.64 10.35
C LYS A 180 1.55 -23.37 8.91
N LYS A 181 0.96 -24.11 7.96
CA LYS A 181 1.27 -23.96 6.53
C LYS A 181 0.20 -23.15 5.81
N LYS A 182 0.63 -22.25 4.92
CA LYS A 182 -0.26 -21.35 4.17
C LYS A 182 -1.32 -22.06 3.33
N GLU A 183 -1.02 -23.27 2.85
CA GLU A 183 -1.93 -24.07 2.03
C GLU A 183 -3.06 -24.70 2.84
N GLU A 184 -2.89 -24.85 4.16
CA GLU A 184 -3.78 -25.58 5.06
C GLU A 184 -4.65 -24.61 5.90
N VAL A 185 -4.14 -23.39 6.16
CA VAL A 185 -4.83 -22.43 7.03
C VAL A 185 -6.09 -21.85 6.42
N ARG A 186 -7.10 -21.68 7.25
CA ARG A 186 -8.35 -20.99 6.92
C ARG A 186 -8.24 -19.51 7.29
N VAL A 187 -8.28 -18.66 6.29
CA VAL A 187 -8.19 -17.20 6.44
C VAL A 187 -9.56 -16.58 6.31
N VAL A 188 -9.95 -15.75 7.26
CA VAL A 188 -11.16 -14.93 7.21
C VAL A 188 -10.79 -13.46 7.18
N THR A 189 -11.33 -12.70 6.23
CA THR A 189 -11.14 -11.25 6.19
C THR A 189 -12.43 -10.52 6.51
N SER A 190 -12.35 -9.47 7.33
CA SER A 190 -13.43 -8.51 7.54
C SER A 190 -13.13 -7.23 6.80
N GLY A 191 -14.02 -6.88 5.86
CA GLY A 191 -13.86 -5.79 4.90
C GLY A 191 -13.90 -6.31 3.46
N ALA A 192 -14.40 -5.47 2.56
CA ALA A 192 -14.44 -5.73 1.12
C ALA A 192 -14.20 -4.43 0.33
N GLY A 193 -13.35 -3.57 0.87
CA GLY A 193 -12.82 -2.36 0.25
C GLY A 193 -11.46 -2.60 -0.42
N ALA A 194 -10.77 -1.51 -0.76
CA ALA A 194 -9.51 -1.52 -1.48
C ALA A 194 -8.46 -2.43 -0.84
N ALA A 195 -8.18 -2.25 0.44
CA ALA A 195 -7.19 -3.05 1.16
C ALA A 195 -7.56 -4.54 1.22
N ALA A 196 -8.79 -4.88 1.65
CA ALA A 196 -9.21 -6.27 1.80
C ALA A 196 -9.09 -7.07 0.50
N ILE A 197 -9.57 -6.48 -0.61
CA ILE A 197 -9.53 -7.14 -1.93
C ILE A 197 -8.10 -7.38 -2.37
N SER A 198 -7.22 -6.40 -2.21
CA SER A 198 -5.82 -6.51 -2.62
C SER A 198 -5.01 -7.46 -1.72
N ILE A 199 -5.28 -7.47 -0.42
CA ILE A 199 -4.72 -8.46 0.51
C ILE A 199 -5.09 -9.87 0.02
N VAL A 200 -6.37 -10.12 -0.21
CA VAL A 200 -6.84 -11.46 -0.61
C VAL A 200 -6.27 -11.87 -1.96
N LYS A 201 -6.24 -10.97 -2.95
CA LYS A 201 -5.60 -11.26 -4.25
C LYS A 201 -4.14 -11.67 -4.07
N LEU A 202 -3.36 -10.92 -3.27
CA LEU A 202 -1.95 -11.23 -3.05
C LEU A 202 -1.77 -12.54 -2.24
N LEU A 203 -2.63 -12.82 -1.26
CA LEU A 203 -2.62 -14.09 -0.53
C LEU A 203 -2.88 -15.28 -1.45
N LEU A 204 -3.87 -15.19 -2.34
CA LEU A 204 -4.17 -16.23 -3.34
C LEU A 204 -2.97 -16.44 -4.27
N SER A 205 -2.35 -15.38 -4.77
CA SER A 205 -1.12 -15.45 -5.58
C SER A 205 0.04 -16.08 -4.81
N ALA A 206 0.13 -15.85 -3.50
CA ALA A 206 1.13 -16.47 -2.63
C ALA A 206 0.83 -17.94 -2.28
N GLY A 207 -0.31 -18.51 -2.70
CA GLY A 207 -0.66 -19.91 -2.54
C GLY A 207 -1.58 -20.25 -1.36
N PHE A 208 -2.19 -19.26 -0.70
CA PHE A 208 -3.27 -19.51 0.25
C PHE A 208 -4.52 -20.03 -0.50
N ARG A 209 -5.17 -21.05 0.03
CA ARG A 209 -6.25 -21.75 -0.67
C ARG A 209 -7.63 -21.55 -0.04
N HIS A 210 -7.71 -21.40 1.27
CA HIS A 210 -8.95 -21.35 2.02
C HIS A 210 -9.19 -19.94 2.58
N VAL A 211 -9.66 -19.04 1.71
CA VAL A 211 -9.92 -17.65 2.07
C VAL A 211 -11.41 -17.37 1.99
N THR A 212 -11.98 -16.79 3.03
CA THR A 212 -13.36 -16.28 3.08
C THR A 212 -13.34 -14.79 3.36
N MET A 213 -13.95 -14.01 2.48
CA MET A 213 -14.15 -12.57 2.70
C MET A 213 -15.52 -12.32 3.31
N CYS A 214 -15.58 -11.37 4.25
CA CYS A 214 -16.83 -10.88 4.84
C CYS A 214 -16.99 -9.38 4.65
N ASP A 215 -18.19 -8.94 4.29
CA ASP A 215 -18.59 -7.54 4.36
C ASP A 215 -19.67 -7.35 5.45
N ARG A 216 -20.29 -6.17 5.50
CA ARG A 216 -21.33 -5.85 6.50
C ARG A 216 -22.52 -6.82 6.50
N LYS A 217 -22.74 -7.55 5.42
CA LYS A 217 -23.82 -8.54 5.28
C LYS A 217 -23.36 -9.98 5.57
N GLY A 218 -22.10 -10.18 5.98
CA GLY A 218 -21.50 -11.47 6.24
C GLY A 218 -20.63 -11.99 5.09
N ALA A 219 -20.48 -13.32 5.01
CA ALA A 219 -19.60 -13.98 4.07
C ALA A 219 -19.97 -13.69 2.61
N ILE A 220 -18.94 -13.41 1.80
CA ILE A 220 -19.05 -13.25 0.35
C ILE A 220 -18.88 -14.61 -0.30
N TYR A 221 -19.78 -14.96 -1.20
CA TYR A 221 -19.75 -16.21 -1.97
C TYR A 221 -20.42 -16.03 -3.33
N GLN A 222 -20.11 -16.89 -4.27
CA GLN A 222 -20.64 -16.84 -5.63
C GLN A 222 -22.16 -17.08 -5.64
N GLY A 223 -22.90 -16.09 -6.17
CA GLY A 223 -24.36 -16.11 -6.22
C GLY A 223 -25.04 -15.40 -5.06
N ARG A 224 -24.29 -14.77 -4.13
CA ARG A 224 -24.87 -13.87 -3.13
C ARG A 224 -25.42 -12.60 -3.78
N GLU A 225 -26.65 -12.24 -3.48
CA GLU A 225 -27.28 -11.03 -4.01
C GLU A 225 -26.63 -9.72 -3.50
N GLY A 226 -26.65 -8.70 -4.35
CA GLY A 226 -26.22 -7.35 -4.01
C GLY A 226 -24.70 -7.17 -3.91
N LEU A 227 -23.93 -7.99 -4.58
CA LEU A 227 -22.50 -7.78 -4.81
C LEU A 227 -22.29 -6.73 -5.92
N ASN A 228 -21.28 -5.90 -5.77
CA ASN A 228 -20.77 -5.11 -6.90
C ASN A 228 -19.75 -5.94 -7.70
N TRP A 229 -19.37 -5.44 -8.89
CA TRP A 229 -18.55 -6.18 -9.84
C TRP A 229 -17.25 -6.75 -9.24
N ILE A 230 -16.55 -5.99 -8.39
CA ILE A 230 -15.28 -6.46 -7.79
C ILE A 230 -15.52 -7.53 -6.72
N LYS A 231 -16.62 -7.45 -5.97
CA LYS A 231 -17.02 -8.50 -5.02
C LYS A 231 -17.49 -9.77 -5.73
N GLU A 232 -18.11 -9.65 -6.90
CA GLU A 232 -18.45 -10.81 -7.76
C GLU A 232 -17.18 -11.50 -8.25
N GLU A 233 -16.17 -10.73 -8.70
CA GLU A 233 -14.86 -11.25 -9.08
C GLU A 233 -14.23 -12.03 -7.92
N MET A 234 -14.22 -11.45 -6.71
CA MET A 234 -13.66 -12.10 -5.53
C MET A 234 -14.47 -13.32 -5.08
N ALA A 235 -15.79 -13.29 -5.18
CA ALA A 235 -16.66 -14.42 -4.87
C ALA A 235 -16.39 -15.65 -5.76
N ALA A 236 -15.89 -15.44 -6.98
CA ALA A 236 -15.54 -16.54 -7.89
C ALA A 236 -14.25 -17.28 -7.49
N VAL A 237 -13.37 -16.64 -6.71
CA VAL A 237 -12.03 -17.17 -6.35
C VAL A 237 -11.83 -17.39 -4.85
N THR A 238 -12.80 -16.99 -4.02
CA THR A 238 -12.80 -17.18 -2.56
C THR A 238 -14.03 -17.95 -2.12
N ASN A 239 -14.01 -18.48 -0.88
CA ASN A 239 -15.15 -19.21 -0.29
C ASN A 239 -15.79 -20.22 -1.28
N LEU A 240 -14.96 -21.07 -1.87
CA LEU A 240 -15.36 -22.00 -2.93
C LEU A 240 -16.46 -22.99 -2.47
N GLU A 241 -16.59 -23.20 -1.18
CA GLU A 241 -17.66 -23.99 -0.57
C GLU A 241 -19.02 -23.25 -0.51
N ARG A 242 -19.03 -21.95 -0.88
CA ARG A 242 -20.21 -21.06 -0.88
C ARG A 242 -20.92 -21.01 0.47
N LYS A 243 -20.17 -21.04 1.56
CA LYS A 243 -20.73 -20.94 2.91
C LYS A 243 -21.22 -19.52 3.15
N GLY A 244 -22.50 -19.36 3.45
CA GLY A 244 -23.08 -18.12 3.95
C GLY A 244 -22.86 -17.95 5.45
N GLY A 245 -23.40 -16.87 6.03
CA GLY A 245 -23.38 -16.60 7.47
C GLY A 245 -22.74 -15.27 7.82
N SER A 246 -22.76 -14.96 9.10
CA SER A 246 -22.13 -13.77 9.67
C SER A 246 -20.60 -13.88 9.72
N LEU A 247 -19.92 -12.80 10.12
CA LEU A 247 -18.49 -12.85 10.43
C LEU A 247 -18.18 -13.85 11.56
N ALA A 248 -19.04 -13.91 12.58
CA ALA A 248 -18.90 -14.88 13.68
C ALA A 248 -18.94 -16.33 13.18
N ASP A 249 -19.88 -16.65 12.27
CA ASP A 249 -19.99 -17.99 11.68
C ASP A 249 -18.75 -18.32 10.84
N ALA A 250 -18.20 -17.36 10.11
CA ALA A 250 -17.00 -17.56 9.30
C ALA A 250 -15.75 -17.81 10.15
N LEU A 251 -15.67 -17.22 11.35
CA LEU A 251 -14.53 -17.36 12.26
C LEU A 251 -14.47 -18.73 12.97
N VAL A 252 -15.58 -19.48 13.00
CA VAL A 252 -15.58 -20.82 13.60
C VAL A 252 -14.58 -21.73 12.87
N GLY A 253 -13.54 -22.16 13.59
CA GLY A 253 -12.45 -22.99 13.05
C GLY A 253 -11.56 -22.28 12.01
N ALA A 254 -11.52 -20.96 12.00
CA ALA A 254 -10.52 -20.20 11.24
C ALA A 254 -9.18 -20.17 11.97
N ASP A 255 -8.08 -20.11 11.20
CA ASP A 255 -6.72 -20.01 11.75
C ASP A 255 -6.25 -18.56 11.77
N VAL A 256 -6.70 -17.75 10.82
CA VAL A 256 -6.25 -16.38 10.59
C VAL A 256 -7.45 -15.47 10.43
N PHE A 257 -7.47 -14.38 11.14
CA PHE A 257 -8.35 -13.24 10.93
C PHE A 257 -7.56 -12.02 10.45
N ILE A 258 -8.06 -11.36 9.39
CA ILE A 258 -7.50 -10.09 8.89
C ILE A 258 -8.64 -9.08 8.83
N GLY A 259 -8.59 -8.08 9.71
CA GLY A 259 -9.55 -6.98 9.76
C GLY A 259 -8.99 -5.72 9.10
N VAL A 260 -9.73 -5.20 8.13
CA VAL A 260 -9.50 -3.90 7.47
C VAL A 260 -10.87 -3.23 7.25
N SER A 261 -11.68 -3.18 8.29
CA SER A 261 -13.09 -2.78 8.20
C SER A 261 -13.46 -1.67 9.19
N ALA A 262 -14.03 -2.05 10.33
CA ALA A 262 -14.57 -1.11 11.30
C ALA A 262 -14.22 -1.54 12.74
N PRO A 263 -14.12 -0.57 13.65
CA PRO A 263 -13.83 -0.82 15.06
C PRO A 263 -14.80 -1.81 15.71
N GLY A 264 -14.27 -2.69 16.58
CA GLY A 264 -15.07 -3.52 17.48
C GLY A 264 -15.94 -4.58 16.78
N THR A 265 -15.61 -4.97 15.56
CA THR A 265 -16.36 -5.97 14.80
C THR A 265 -16.08 -7.41 15.25
N VAL A 266 -15.03 -7.65 16.01
CA VAL A 266 -14.65 -8.97 16.54
C VAL A 266 -14.65 -8.93 18.07
N THR A 267 -15.22 -9.97 18.69
CA THR A 267 -15.27 -10.12 20.16
C THR A 267 -14.34 -11.25 20.62
N ARG A 268 -14.06 -11.28 21.92
CA ARG A 268 -13.30 -12.36 22.55
C ARG A 268 -13.93 -13.72 22.29
N GLU A 269 -15.26 -13.82 22.40
CA GLU A 269 -16.01 -15.06 22.16
C GLU A 269 -15.85 -15.56 20.72
N MET A 270 -15.83 -14.64 19.74
CA MET A 270 -15.55 -14.99 18.34
C MET A 270 -14.15 -15.55 18.18
N VAL A 271 -13.14 -14.96 18.83
CA VAL A 271 -11.76 -15.49 18.80
C VAL A 271 -11.68 -16.88 19.45
N GLN A 272 -12.43 -17.14 20.53
CA GLN A 272 -12.48 -18.45 21.18
C GLN A 272 -13.03 -19.57 20.29
N THR A 273 -13.76 -19.23 19.22
CA THR A 273 -14.27 -20.23 18.25
C THR A 273 -13.26 -20.56 17.14
N MET A 274 -12.18 -19.81 17.05
CA MET A 274 -11.12 -20.05 16.07
C MET A 274 -10.28 -21.29 16.47
N ASN A 275 -9.47 -21.76 15.53
CA ASN A 275 -8.52 -22.82 15.79
C ASN A 275 -7.44 -22.39 16.81
N HIS A 276 -6.85 -23.38 17.47
CA HIS A 276 -5.69 -23.18 18.37
C HIS A 276 -4.58 -22.40 17.66
N ASP A 277 -3.85 -21.58 18.42
CA ASP A 277 -2.81 -20.69 17.89
C ASP A 277 -3.30 -19.76 16.78
N ALA A 278 -4.46 -19.14 16.98
CA ALA A 278 -5.02 -18.19 16.04
C ALA A 278 -4.13 -16.97 15.83
N ILE A 279 -4.12 -16.47 14.58
CA ILE A 279 -3.43 -15.25 14.17
C ILE A 279 -4.48 -14.16 13.94
N ILE A 280 -4.32 -13.00 14.59
CA ILE A 280 -5.26 -11.87 14.48
C ILE A 280 -4.52 -10.62 13.96
N PHE A 281 -4.90 -10.15 12.78
CA PHE A 281 -4.47 -8.86 12.23
C PHE A 281 -5.67 -7.90 12.24
N ALA A 282 -5.75 -7.06 13.26
CA ALA A 282 -6.85 -6.09 13.45
C ALA A 282 -6.36 -4.69 13.05
N CYS A 283 -6.44 -4.38 11.76
CA CYS A 283 -5.76 -3.24 11.13
C CYS A 283 -6.62 -1.98 10.99
N ALA A 284 -7.88 -1.97 11.44
CA ALA A 284 -8.71 -0.76 11.42
C ALA A 284 -8.08 0.36 12.27
N ASN A 285 -8.11 1.59 11.75
CA ASN A 285 -7.57 2.78 12.38
C ASN A 285 -8.66 3.86 12.58
N PRO A 286 -8.64 4.62 13.69
CA PRO A 286 -7.68 4.58 14.80
C PRO A 286 -7.96 3.48 15.84
N THR A 287 -9.11 2.83 15.77
CA THR A 287 -9.55 1.77 16.70
C THR A 287 -9.61 0.44 15.96
N PRO A 288 -8.94 -0.63 16.45
CA PRO A 288 -8.92 -1.91 15.79
C PRO A 288 -10.26 -2.66 15.88
N GLU A 289 -10.43 -3.69 15.08
CA GLU A 289 -11.59 -4.61 15.10
C GLU A 289 -11.73 -5.32 16.45
N ILE A 290 -10.60 -5.60 17.10
CA ILE A 290 -10.49 -6.11 18.46
C ILE A 290 -9.17 -5.60 19.05
N PHE A 291 -9.19 -5.21 20.32
CA PHE A 291 -7.95 -4.82 21.02
C PHE A 291 -7.08 -6.06 21.34
N PRO A 292 -5.73 -5.90 21.31
CA PRO A 292 -4.81 -7.01 21.53
C PRO A 292 -5.06 -7.79 22.83
N ASP A 293 -5.38 -7.12 23.92
CA ASP A 293 -5.63 -7.76 25.21
C ASP A 293 -6.86 -8.69 25.14
N GLU A 294 -7.92 -8.25 24.45
CA GLU A 294 -9.13 -9.03 24.26
C GLU A 294 -8.89 -10.21 23.30
N ALA A 295 -8.13 -10.00 22.23
CA ALA A 295 -7.75 -11.06 21.30
C ALA A 295 -6.90 -12.13 22.00
N LYS A 296 -5.93 -11.73 22.81
CA LYS A 296 -5.09 -12.62 23.62
C LYS A 296 -5.92 -13.41 24.64
N ALA A 297 -6.85 -12.73 25.32
CA ALA A 297 -7.77 -13.38 26.25
C ALA A 297 -8.74 -14.36 25.54
N GLY A 298 -9.01 -14.18 24.25
CA GLY A 298 -9.73 -15.11 23.39
C GLY A 298 -8.92 -16.31 22.92
N GLY A 299 -7.61 -16.35 23.13
CA GLY A 299 -6.72 -17.45 22.74
C GLY A 299 -5.91 -17.19 21.47
N ALA A 300 -5.89 -15.95 20.95
CA ALA A 300 -5.00 -15.60 19.86
C ALA A 300 -3.53 -15.64 20.31
N ARG A 301 -2.67 -16.20 19.47
CA ARG A 301 -1.24 -16.33 19.75
C ARG A 301 -0.43 -15.20 19.15
N VAL A 302 -0.66 -14.86 17.89
CA VAL A 302 0.02 -13.74 17.21
C VAL A 302 -0.99 -12.66 16.91
N ILE A 303 -0.70 -11.43 17.34
CA ILE A 303 -1.61 -10.31 17.18
C ILE A 303 -0.86 -9.13 16.57
N SER A 304 -1.48 -8.53 15.55
CA SER A 304 -1.02 -7.31 14.86
C SER A 304 -2.13 -6.28 14.82
N THR A 305 -1.75 -5.01 14.81
CA THR A 305 -2.68 -3.89 14.60
C THR A 305 -2.07 -2.86 13.64
N GLY A 306 -2.88 -1.90 13.18
CA GLY A 306 -2.37 -0.72 12.47
C GLY A 306 -1.71 0.33 13.38
N ARG A 307 -1.76 0.16 14.70
CA ARG A 307 -1.32 1.15 15.69
C ARG A 307 0.15 0.98 16.06
N SER A 308 0.84 2.11 16.23
CA SER A 308 2.26 2.14 16.62
C SER A 308 2.54 1.90 18.10
N ASP A 309 1.51 1.90 18.94
CA ASP A 309 1.61 1.68 20.38
C ASP A 309 1.48 0.21 20.78
N TYR A 310 1.31 -0.69 19.81
CA TYR A 310 1.29 -2.14 20.00
C TYR A 310 2.41 -2.84 19.21
N PRO A 311 2.83 -4.05 19.60
CA PRO A 311 3.74 -4.87 18.79
C PRO A 311 3.17 -5.20 17.40
N ASN A 312 4.07 -5.60 16.49
CA ASN A 312 3.68 -6.07 15.15
C ASN A 312 2.83 -5.07 14.37
N GLN A 313 3.19 -3.79 14.37
CA GLN A 313 2.45 -2.77 13.62
C GLN A 313 2.43 -3.09 12.13
N ILE A 314 1.24 -3.24 11.54
CA ILE A 314 1.03 -3.28 10.09
C ILE A 314 0.99 -1.84 9.58
N ASN A 315 2.06 -1.42 8.91
CA ASN A 315 2.20 -0.06 8.39
C ASN A 315 2.85 -0.09 7.01
N ASN A 316 2.15 0.38 6.00
CA ASN A 316 2.58 0.39 4.61
C ASN A 316 3.84 1.24 4.34
N VAL A 317 4.26 2.09 5.28
CA VAL A 317 5.56 2.78 5.23
C VAL A 317 6.75 1.83 5.08
N LEU A 318 6.62 0.59 5.49
CA LEU A 318 7.65 -0.45 5.31
C LEU A 318 7.73 -0.94 3.86
N ALA A 319 6.69 -0.74 3.06
CA ALA A 319 6.59 -1.28 1.69
C ALA A 319 6.83 -0.21 0.61
N PHE A 320 5.93 0.79 0.49
CA PHE A 320 5.86 1.63 -0.69
C PHE A 320 7.15 2.41 -1.00
N PRO A 321 7.92 2.95 -0.03
CA PRO A 321 9.12 3.71 -0.37
C PRO A 321 10.18 2.84 -1.05
N GLY A 322 10.39 1.62 -0.52
CA GLY A 322 11.30 0.65 -1.10
C GLY A 322 10.83 0.10 -2.45
N VAL A 323 9.52 -0.14 -2.59
CA VAL A 323 8.92 -0.59 -3.85
C VAL A 323 9.16 0.43 -4.96
N PHE A 324 8.87 1.72 -4.74
CA PHE A 324 9.13 2.76 -5.72
C PHE A 324 10.62 2.99 -5.97
N ARG A 325 11.46 2.90 -4.92
CA ARG A 325 12.92 2.99 -5.08
C ARG A 325 13.41 1.88 -6.01
N GLY A 326 13.03 0.64 -5.79
CA GLY A 326 13.42 -0.48 -6.64
C GLY A 326 12.89 -0.36 -8.08
N ALA A 327 11.64 0.08 -8.25
CA ALA A 327 11.08 0.31 -9.58
C ALA A 327 11.82 1.43 -10.34
N PHE A 328 12.17 2.52 -9.65
CA PHE A 328 12.91 3.65 -10.26
C PHE A 328 14.36 3.29 -10.58
N ASP A 329 15.04 2.49 -9.75
CA ASP A 329 16.43 2.07 -9.98
C ASP A 329 16.62 1.30 -11.28
N VAL A 330 15.57 0.62 -11.76
CA VAL A 330 15.59 -0.13 -13.01
C VAL A 330 14.68 0.49 -14.08
N ARG A 331 14.13 1.66 -13.82
CA ARG A 331 13.18 2.34 -14.69
C ARG A 331 12.06 1.39 -15.16
N ALA A 332 11.42 0.74 -14.17
CA ALA A 332 10.38 -0.25 -14.44
C ALA A 332 9.17 0.36 -15.16
N SER A 333 8.55 -0.43 -16.05
CA SER A 333 7.31 -0.05 -16.75
C SER A 333 6.06 -0.22 -15.89
N ASP A 334 6.07 -1.19 -15.00
CA ASP A 334 4.99 -1.47 -14.05
C ASP A 334 5.56 -1.95 -12.70
N ILE A 335 4.71 -2.02 -11.70
CA ILE A 335 4.91 -2.78 -10.45
C ILE A 335 3.91 -3.94 -10.48
N ASN A 336 4.39 -5.10 -10.93
CA ASN A 336 3.58 -6.29 -11.13
C ASN A 336 3.45 -7.16 -9.85
N GLU A 337 2.71 -8.28 -9.92
CA GLU A 337 2.46 -9.16 -8.77
C GLU A 337 3.77 -9.79 -8.23
N GLU A 338 4.68 -10.21 -9.09
CA GLU A 338 5.96 -10.81 -8.69
C GLU A 338 6.84 -9.80 -7.93
N MET A 339 6.83 -8.54 -8.33
CA MET A 339 7.53 -7.47 -7.62
C MET A 339 6.92 -7.23 -6.23
N LYS A 340 5.60 -7.28 -6.10
CA LYS A 340 4.90 -7.16 -4.80
C LYS A 340 5.18 -8.36 -3.88
N MET A 341 5.17 -9.57 -4.42
CA MET A 341 5.54 -10.78 -3.67
C MET A 341 7.01 -10.76 -3.24
N ALA A 342 7.91 -10.28 -4.12
CA ALA A 342 9.32 -10.13 -3.77
C ALA A 342 9.53 -9.12 -2.63
N ALA A 343 8.79 -7.99 -2.64
CA ALA A 343 8.81 -7.02 -1.56
C ALA A 343 8.34 -7.63 -0.23
N ALA A 344 7.25 -8.40 -0.24
CA ALA A 344 6.74 -9.08 0.96
C ALA A 344 7.72 -10.12 1.50
N ALA A 345 8.33 -10.91 0.61
CA ALA A 345 9.33 -11.91 0.99
C ALA A 345 10.61 -11.26 1.57
N ALA A 346 11.04 -10.14 0.98
CA ALA A 346 12.18 -9.36 1.46
C ALA A 346 11.94 -8.79 2.86
N LEU A 347 10.76 -8.23 3.10
CA LEU A 347 10.35 -7.74 4.42
C LEU A 347 10.31 -8.86 5.47
N ALA A 348 9.69 -9.99 5.14
CA ALA A 348 9.64 -11.14 6.04
C ALA A 348 11.04 -11.68 6.36
N GLY A 349 11.92 -11.75 5.37
CA GLY A 349 13.29 -12.25 5.51
C GLY A 349 14.25 -11.35 6.29
N LEU A 350 13.87 -10.12 6.63
CA LEU A 350 14.67 -9.24 7.49
C LEU A 350 14.75 -9.69 8.93
N ILE A 351 13.82 -10.54 9.38
CA ILE A 351 13.81 -11.13 10.71
C ILE A 351 14.24 -12.59 10.56
N SER A 352 15.33 -12.97 11.19
CA SER A 352 15.78 -14.37 11.18
C SER A 352 14.83 -15.27 11.96
N ASP A 353 14.85 -16.57 11.68
CA ASP A 353 13.97 -17.52 12.38
C ASP A 353 14.24 -17.56 13.91
N GLU A 354 15.45 -17.23 14.35
CA GLU A 354 15.84 -17.13 15.76
C GLU A 354 15.31 -15.87 16.44
N GLU A 355 15.07 -14.79 15.69
CA GLU A 355 14.52 -13.54 16.19
C GLU A 355 12.99 -13.53 16.22
N LEU A 356 12.33 -14.44 15.47
CA LEU A 356 10.88 -14.50 15.39
C LEU A 356 10.25 -14.83 16.75
N THR A 357 9.29 -13.99 17.14
CA THR A 357 8.46 -14.22 18.33
C THR A 357 7.02 -13.82 18.05
N GLU A 358 6.11 -14.12 18.96
CA GLU A 358 4.69 -13.70 18.88
C GLU A 358 4.54 -12.17 18.79
N GLU A 359 5.51 -11.40 19.31
CA GLU A 359 5.51 -9.94 19.35
C GLU A 359 6.52 -9.31 18.37
N TYR A 360 7.20 -10.12 17.53
CA TYR A 360 8.16 -9.63 16.53
C TYR A 360 8.11 -10.47 15.26
N ILE A 361 7.13 -10.18 14.40
CA ILE A 361 6.91 -10.81 13.09
C ILE A 361 7.12 -9.87 11.90
N ILE A 362 7.27 -8.58 12.17
CA ILE A 362 7.46 -7.54 11.15
C ILE A 362 8.56 -6.57 11.61
N PRO A 363 9.45 -6.08 10.71
CA PRO A 363 10.47 -5.11 11.08
C PRO A 363 9.87 -3.81 11.62
N LYS A 364 10.61 -3.11 12.46
CA LYS A 364 10.21 -1.78 12.93
C LYS A 364 10.31 -0.75 11.80
N ALA A 365 9.43 0.27 11.80
CA ALA A 365 9.35 1.27 10.74
C ALA A 365 10.67 2.02 10.49
N PHE A 366 11.51 2.19 11.50
CA PHE A 366 12.80 2.88 11.41
C PHE A 366 14.01 1.93 11.27
N ASP A 367 13.80 0.66 10.95
CA ASP A 367 14.91 -0.24 10.65
C ASP A 367 15.56 0.18 9.31
N PRO A 368 16.84 0.60 9.32
CA PRO A 368 17.50 1.13 8.14
C PRO A 368 17.69 0.08 7.02
N ARG A 369 17.53 -1.19 7.33
CA ARG A 369 17.65 -2.29 6.36
C ARG A 369 16.43 -2.38 5.42
N VAL A 370 15.26 -1.91 5.87
CA VAL A 370 13.97 -2.10 5.18
C VAL A 370 14.00 -1.54 3.76
N GLY A 371 14.24 -0.23 3.62
CA GLY A 371 14.22 0.44 2.32
C GLY A 371 15.14 -0.23 1.28
N PRO A 372 16.44 -0.36 1.56
CA PRO A 372 17.39 -0.99 0.63
C PRO A 372 17.05 -2.45 0.29
N THR A 373 16.62 -3.26 1.26
CA THR A 373 16.31 -4.67 1.03
C THR A 373 15.07 -4.83 0.15
N VAL A 374 14.01 -4.06 0.41
CA VAL A 374 12.81 -4.06 -0.44
C VAL A 374 13.13 -3.58 -1.84
N ALA A 375 13.89 -2.47 -1.97
CA ALA A 375 14.26 -1.92 -3.27
C ALA A 375 15.05 -2.92 -4.12
N ALA A 376 16.04 -3.58 -3.54
CA ALA A 376 16.82 -4.60 -4.24
C ALA A 376 15.95 -5.76 -4.73
N ALA A 377 15.08 -6.28 -3.87
CA ALA A 377 14.19 -7.40 -4.24
C ALA A 377 13.20 -7.04 -5.34
N VAL A 378 12.65 -5.82 -5.31
CA VAL A 378 11.73 -5.30 -6.33
C VAL A 378 12.45 -5.10 -7.65
N ALA A 379 13.66 -4.50 -7.65
CA ALA A 379 14.47 -4.31 -8.84
C ALA A 379 14.84 -5.65 -9.51
N ASP A 380 15.23 -6.65 -8.71
CA ASP A 380 15.53 -7.98 -9.21
C ASP A 380 14.30 -8.69 -9.78
N ALA A 381 13.14 -8.54 -9.15
CA ALA A 381 11.89 -9.07 -9.69
C ALA A 381 11.50 -8.37 -11.00
N ALA A 382 11.65 -7.05 -11.10
CA ALA A 382 11.41 -6.31 -12.33
C ALA A 382 12.28 -6.80 -13.49
N ARG A 383 13.58 -7.06 -13.23
CA ARG A 383 14.49 -7.64 -14.25
C ARG A 383 14.04 -9.04 -14.68
N ARG A 384 13.68 -9.91 -13.73
CA ARG A 384 13.24 -11.28 -14.06
C ARG A 384 11.92 -11.33 -14.83
N THR A 385 11.04 -10.38 -14.60
CA THR A 385 9.70 -10.32 -15.24
C THR A 385 9.67 -9.48 -16.50
N GLY A 386 10.79 -8.83 -16.87
CA GLY A 386 10.88 -8.02 -18.07
C GLY A 386 10.32 -6.60 -17.95
N GLU A 387 10.02 -6.15 -16.72
CA GLU A 387 9.57 -4.78 -16.48
C GLU A 387 10.71 -3.76 -16.44
N ALA A 388 11.94 -4.20 -16.17
CA ALA A 388 13.12 -3.32 -16.12
C ALA A 388 13.50 -2.83 -17.52
N ARG A 389 13.85 -1.54 -17.63
CA ARG A 389 14.31 -0.90 -18.87
C ARG A 389 15.81 -0.57 -18.87
N ILE A 390 16.46 -0.67 -17.69
CA ILE A 390 17.91 -0.50 -17.51
C ILE A 390 18.44 -1.49 -16.49
#